data_342fe444157901d01825ba833776bc00
#
_entry.id   342fe444157901d01825ba833776bc00
#
_cell.length_a   1.000
_cell.length_b   1.000
_cell.length_c   1.000
_cell.angle_alpha   90.00
_cell.angle_beta   90.00
_cell.angle_gamma   90.00
#
_symmetry.space_group_name_H-M   'P 1'
#
loop_
_entity.id
_entity.type
_entity.pdbx_description
1 polymer ?
#
loop_
_entity_poly.entity_id
_entity_poly.type
_entity_poly.pdbx_seq_one_letter_code
_entity_poly.pdbx_strand_id
1 'polypeptide(L)'
;MSFNISASDKHFKMTDDSDSDRSVDLEGAPVQPAIARTVSTYDNPGIPIEVESTNIATTGPSWREIIASFSPAWFTVCMGTGMTSILLYFIPFKANWLYYLSIVLFVVNTLFFSIISALTILRYCLYPKLWRPTLCDPMVAPFLATIPIAFATLIEMWVFICVPLWGEWASTMAWAFWVVDAVGAIILTVYLSFLLMSKSRIRSLEMVTAVQLLPIASTIIASGVGAEVAEVLPSRDRAIATTIASFVLWGMSMPLAAIVLAIYYQRLAVHKLPAREVIVSCFLPVGPLGFGSYTIMYLGKVTHALFANDADPALAISAKCIRAVTLMIGLIIWAFGLTWLLFALASVYFAAPFPFNMSWWGFTFPLGVYAASTILLGNELPSAFFRVLGTVLATIVILLWVAVSLGTVRGIWKRTLLVAPAPIPK
;
A
#
# COMPACT_ATOMS: atom_id res chain seq x y z
N MET A 1 2.50 32.06 -43.21
CA MET A 1 2.75 30.82 -43.96
C MET A 1 1.49 29.99 -43.84
N SER A 2 0.68 30.00 -44.88
CA SER A 2 -0.61 29.32 -44.96
C SER A 2 -0.38 27.93 -45.52
N PHE A 3 -0.94 26.88 -44.89
CA PHE A 3 -1.06 25.57 -45.51
C PHE A 3 -2.52 25.17 -45.57
N ASN A 4 -3.04 25.07 -46.80
CA ASN A 4 -4.31 24.50 -47.22
C ASN A 4 -4.27 23.01 -47.03
N ILE A 5 -5.33 22.41 -46.48
CA ILE A 5 -5.61 20.98 -46.58
C ILE A 5 -6.97 20.81 -47.28
N SER A 6 -6.90 20.18 -48.46
CA SER A 6 -7.97 19.78 -49.35
C SER A 6 -8.78 18.62 -48.74
N ALA A 7 -10.10 18.76 -48.82
CA ALA A 7 -11.07 17.71 -48.56
C ALA A 7 -11.12 16.70 -49.70
N SER A 8 -11.26 15.43 -49.37
CA SER A 8 -11.64 14.36 -50.30
C SER A 8 -12.79 13.57 -49.70
N ASP A 9 -13.98 13.82 -50.23
CA ASP A 9 -15.19 13.05 -50.03
C ASP A 9 -15.06 11.64 -50.64
N LYS A 10 -15.45 10.62 -49.87
CA LYS A 10 -15.93 9.36 -50.42
C LYS A 10 -17.21 8.92 -49.71
N HIS A 11 -18.32 9.07 -50.48
CA HIS A 11 -19.60 8.43 -50.23
C HIS A 11 -19.48 6.91 -50.07
N PHE A 12 -20.15 6.38 -49.05
CA PHE A 12 -20.55 4.98 -49.03
C PHE A 12 -22.06 4.85 -48.79
N LYS A 13 -22.75 4.18 -49.71
CA LYS A 13 -24.19 4.01 -49.81
C LYS A 13 -24.72 3.06 -48.75
N MET A 14 -25.83 3.44 -48.10
CA MET A 14 -26.79 2.54 -47.46
C MET A 14 -27.52 1.71 -48.49
N THR A 15 -27.70 0.42 -48.22
CA THR A 15 -28.76 -0.40 -48.78
C THR A 15 -29.57 -0.97 -47.61
N ASP A 16 -30.85 -0.56 -47.58
CA ASP A 16 -31.95 -1.19 -46.87
C ASP A 16 -32.23 -2.58 -47.48
N ASP A 17 -32.47 -3.56 -46.61
CA ASP A 17 -33.37 -4.65 -46.93
C ASP A 17 -34.14 -5.10 -45.68
N SER A 18 -35.43 -4.87 -45.76
CA SER A 18 -36.51 -5.38 -44.91
C SER A 18 -36.80 -6.84 -45.28
N ASP A 19 -37.03 -7.75 -44.34
CA ASP A 19 -38.29 -8.50 -44.30
C ASP A 19 -38.40 -9.49 -43.14
N SER A 20 -39.57 -9.44 -42.57
CA SER A 20 -40.53 -10.47 -42.10
C SER A 20 -40.30 -11.27 -40.82
N ASP A 21 -41.17 -10.95 -39.89
CA ASP A 21 -41.98 -11.80 -38.98
C ASP A 21 -41.82 -13.32 -39.05
N ARG A 22 -41.59 -13.92 -37.87
CA ARG A 22 -42.29 -15.12 -37.40
C ARG A 22 -42.20 -15.27 -35.88
N SER A 23 -43.33 -15.01 -35.24
CA SER A 23 -43.66 -15.43 -33.87
C SER A 23 -43.76 -16.96 -33.79
N VAL A 24 -43.13 -17.58 -32.80
CA VAL A 24 -43.50 -18.88 -32.24
C VAL A 24 -43.36 -18.82 -30.73
N ASP A 25 -44.49 -18.84 -30.04
CA ASP A 25 -44.63 -19.11 -28.64
C ASP A 25 -44.30 -20.57 -28.35
N LEU A 26 -43.50 -20.82 -27.31
CA LEU A 26 -43.51 -22.07 -26.54
C LEU A 26 -43.15 -21.83 -25.08
N GLU A 27 -44.08 -22.20 -24.23
CA GLU A 27 -44.06 -22.20 -22.78
C GLU A 27 -42.97 -23.10 -22.14
N GLY A 28 -42.40 -22.64 -21.04
CA GLY A 28 -42.26 -23.39 -19.81
C GLY A 28 -41.12 -24.40 -19.66
N ALA A 29 -39.95 -23.96 -19.15
CA ALA A 29 -39.12 -24.78 -18.26
C ALA A 29 -38.15 -23.90 -17.42
N PRO A 30 -37.80 -24.26 -16.18
CA PRO A 30 -37.03 -23.39 -15.28
C PRO A 30 -35.56 -23.35 -15.66
N VAL A 31 -35.05 -22.13 -15.86
CA VAL A 31 -33.64 -21.87 -16.20
C VAL A 31 -32.78 -21.89 -14.95
N GLN A 32 -31.87 -22.84 -14.87
CA GLN A 32 -30.70 -22.76 -14.00
C GLN A 32 -29.67 -21.78 -14.60
N PRO A 33 -28.98 -20.94 -13.80
CA PRO A 33 -27.98 -20.03 -14.35
C PRO A 33 -26.67 -20.75 -14.69
N ALA A 34 -26.43 -20.96 -15.97
CA ALA A 34 -25.13 -21.37 -16.47
C ALA A 34 -24.18 -20.17 -16.49
N ILE A 35 -23.09 -20.25 -15.74
CA ILE A 35 -21.97 -19.31 -15.80
C ILE A 35 -21.19 -19.60 -17.09
N ALA A 36 -21.45 -18.85 -18.16
CA ALA A 36 -20.65 -18.90 -19.37
C ALA A 36 -19.35 -18.12 -19.17
N ARG A 37 -18.22 -18.83 -19.05
CA ARG A 37 -16.88 -18.27 -19.26
C ARG A 37 -16.58 -18.32 -20.75
N THR A 38 -16.56 -17.18 -21.43
CA THR A 38 -16.00 -17.04 -22.77
C THR A 38 -14.49 -17.14 -22.69
N VAL A 39 -13.94 -18.28 -23.09
CA VAL A 39 -12.53 -18.46 -23.42
C VAL A 39 -12.40 -18.17 -24.92
N SER A 40 -11.63 -17.15 -25.29
CA SER A 40 -11.24 -16.89 -26.67
C SER A 40 -10.32 -18.02 -27.14
N THR A 41 -10.83 -18.86 -28.02
CA THR A 41 -10.06 -19.91 -28.71
C THR A 41 -9.43 -19.34 -29.96
N TYR A 42 -8.13 -19.39 -30.07
CA TYR A 42 -7.41 -19.33 -31.34
C TYR A 42 -7.54 -20.69 -32.03
N ASP A 43 -8.11 -20.68 -33.22
CA ASP A 43 -8.32 -21.85 -34.05
C ASP A 43 -6.97 -22.47 -34.49
N ASN A 44 -6.81 -23.76 -34.16
CA ASN A 44 -5.92 -24.69 -34.84
C ASN A 44 -6.68 -26.05 -34.98
N PRO A 45 -6.99 -26.52 -36.17
CA PRO A 45 -7.80 -27.72 -36.33
C PRO A 45 -6.95 -29.00 -36.29
N GLY A 46 -7.19 -29.84 -35.31
CA GLY A 46 -6.85 -31.25 -35.39
C GLY A 46 -6.08 -31.90 -34.28
N ILE A 47 -6.57 -31.86 -33.03
CA ILE A 47 -6.34 -32.93 -32.04
C ILE A 47 -7.52 -32.87 -31.05
N PRO A 48 -8.31 -33.95 -30.88
CA PRO A 48 -9.30 -34.01 -29.80
C PRO A 48 -8.54 -34.16 -28.48
N ILE A 49 -8.49 -33.10 -27.69
CA ILE A 49 -8.06 -33.23 -26.30
C ILE A 49 -9.29 -33.74 -25.52
N GLU A 50 -9.30 -35.01 -25.22
CA GLU A 50 -10.18 -35.60 -24.22
C GLU A 50 -9.89 -34.87 -22.90
N VAL A 51 -10.76 -33.93 -22.52
CA VAL A 51 -10.75 -33.34 -21.17
C VAL A 51 -11.25 -34.42 -20.23
N GLU A 52 -10.32 -35.19 -19.69
CA GLU A 52 -10.57 -36.06 -18.57
C GLU A 52 -11.17 -35.21 -17.45
N SER A 53 -12.46 -35.35 -17.21
CA SER A 53 -13.15 -34.76 -16.08
C SER A 53 -12.62 -35.41 -14.82
N THR A 54 -11.46 -34.92 -14.33
CA THR A 54 -10.98 -35.29 -13.01
C THR A 54 -12.04 -34.86 -12.00
N ASN A 55 -12.71 -35.84 -11.42
CA ASN A 55 -13.54 -35.72 -10.24
C ASN A 55 -12.77 -34.93 -9.19
N ILE A 56 -13.11 -33.62 -9.04
CA ILE A 56 -12.58 -32.77 -7.97
C ILE A 56 -13.19 -33.34 -6.70
N ALA A 57 -12.39 -34.15 -6.00
CA ALA A 57 -12.70 -34.67 -4.71
C ALA A 57 -13.07 -33.52 -3.78
N THR A 58 -14.18 -33.67 -3.07
CA THR A 58 -14.78 -32.73 -2.10
C THR A 58 -13.96 -32.52 -0.83
N THR A 59 -12.67 -32.84 -0.84
CA THR A 59 -11.74 -32.57 0.26
C THR A 59 -11.22 -31.14 0.12
N GLY A 60 -11.50 -30.29 1.11
CA GLY A 60 -11.01 -28.90 1.17
C GLY A 60 -9.48 -28.85 1.00
N PRO A 61 -8.90 -27.67 0.64
CA PRO A 61 -7.49 -27.53 0.33
C PRO A 61 -6.63 -28.08 1.47
N SER A 62 -5.63 -28.88 1.10
CA SER A 62 -4.64 -29.40 2.03
C SER A 62 -3.87 -28.25 2.69
N TRP A 63 -3.44 -28.41 3.95
CA TRP A 63 -2.60 -27.42 4.64
C TRP A 63 -1.33 -27.07 3.83
N ARG A 64 -0.80 -28.02 3.05
CA ARG A 64 0.35 -27.80 2.15
C ARG A 64 0.02 -26.88 1.00
N GLU A 65 -1.16 -26.96 0.44
CA GLU A 65 -1.64 -26.05 -0.61
C GLU A 65 -1.88 -24.64 -0.07
N ILE A 66 -2.42 -24.54 1.15
CA ILE A 66 -2.59 -23.26 1.84
C ILE A 66 -1.24 -22.56 2.04
N ILE A 67 -0.22 -23.27 2.52
CA ILE A 67 1.14 -22.71 2.70
C ILE A 67 1.76 -22.34 1.35
N ALA A 68 1.64 -23.19 0.33
CA ALA A 68 2.19 -22.91 -1.00
C ALA A 68 1.54 -21.67 -1.67
N SER A 69 0.24 -21.46 -1.44
CA SER A 69 -0.51 -20.31 -1.96
C SER A 69 -0.41 -19.05 -1.10
N PHE A 70 0.21 -19.13 0.08
CA PHE A 70 0.33 -18.00 0.99
C PHE A 70 1.17 -16.88 0.37
N SER A 71 0.59 -15.69 0.19
CA SER A 71 1.23 -14.55 -0.47
C SER A 71 1.80 -13.54 0.53
N PRO A 72 2.93 -12.87 0.24
CA PRO A 72 3.41 -11.73 1.02
C PRO A 72 2.37 -10.61 1.19
N ALA A 73 1.35 -10.54 0.32
CA ALA A 73 0.25 -9.59 0.46
C ALA A 73 -0.51 -9.68 1.79
N TRP A 74 -0.40 -10.80 2.54
CA TRP A 74 -0.99 -10.92 3.88
C TRP A 74 -0.40 -9.94 4.91
N PHE A 75 0.83 -9.43 4.71
CA PHE A 75 1.38 -8.39 5.56
C PHE A 75 0.61 -7.06 5.49
N THR A 76 -0.23 -6.86 4.47
CA THR A 76 -1.13 -5.69 4.42
C THR A 76 -2.14 -5.68 5.58
N VAL A 77 -2.48 -6.84 6.14
CA VAL A 77 -3.29 -6.97 7.37
C VAL A 77 -2.55 -6.33 8.54
N CYS A 78 -1.25 -6.63 8.68
CA CYS A 78 -0.41 -6.05 9.73
C CYS A 78 -0.22 -4.54 9.52
N MET A 79 0.01 -4.11 8.28
CA MET A 79 0.12 -2.68 7.95
C MET A 79 -1.14 -1.91 8.37
N GLY A 80 -2.32 -2.40 7.99
CA GLY A 80 -3.59 -1.75 8.32
C GLY A 80 -3.91 -1.77 9.83
N THR A 81 -3.64 -2.90 10.51
CA THR A 81 -3.87 -3.04 11.95
C THR A 81 -2.90 -2.17 12.76
N GLY A 82 -1.61 -2.17 12.39
CA GLY A 82 -0.60 -1.33 13.01
C GLY A 82 -0.91 0.16 12.83
N MET A 83 -1.27 0.57 11.62
CA MET A 83 -1.64 1.96 11.36
C MET A 83 -2.88 2.39 12.16
N THR A 84 -3.87 1.51 12.30
CA THR A 84 -5.05 1.79 13.14
C THR A 84 -4.66 1.95 14.60
N SER A 85 -3.74 1.14 15.12
CA SER A 85 -3.18 1.28 16.46
C SER A 85 -2.49 2.64 16.65
N ILE A 86 -1.67 3.07 15.70
CA ILE A 86 -0.97 4.36 15.69
C ILE A 86 -1.97 5.53 15.69
N LEU A 87 -3.00 5.45 14.84
CA LEU A 87 -4.03 6.51 14.78
C LEU A 87 -4.81 6.66 16.07
N LEU A 88 -5.17 5.56 16.73
CA LEU A 88 -5.83 5.61 18.05
C LEU A 88 -4.95 6.31 19.10
N TYR A 89 -3.63 6.13 19.01
CA TYR A 89 -2.67 6.84 19.86
C TYR A 89 -2.56 8.33 19.47
N PHE A 90 -2.63 8.68 18.19
CA PHE A 90 -2.40 10.06 17.69
C PHE A 90 -3.64 10.96 17.72
N ILE A 91 -4.87 10.43 17.81
CA ILE A 91 -6.09 11.26 17.84
C ILE A 91 -5.91 12.43 18.81
N PRO A 92 -6.10 13.71 18.35
CA PRO A 92 -5.86 14.90 19.16
C PRO A 92 -6.78 15.01 20.38
N PHE A 93 -8.02 14.50 20.26
CA PHE A 93 -9.01 14.49 21.33
C PHE A 93 -8.82 13.24 22.18
N LYS A 94 -7.88 13.35 23.16
CA LYS A 94 -7.46 12.22 23.99
C LYS A 94 -8.57 11.72 24.88
N ALA A 95 -8.74 10.38 24.90
CA ALA A 95 -9.56 9.66 25.88
C ALA A 95 -8.80 8.40 26.30
N ASN A 96 -8.86 8.06 27.59
CA ASN A 96 -8.09 6.94 28.14
C ASN A 96 -8.37 5.61 27.43
N TRP A 97 -9.62 5.38 27.03
CA TRP A 97 -10.00 4.15 26.32
C TRP A 97 -9.34 4.02 24.95
N LEU A 98 -9.08 5.14 24.25
CA LEU A 98 -8.34 5.13 22.95
C LEU A 98 -6.92 4.64 23.15
N TYR A 99 -6.24 5.08 24.22
CA TYR A 99 -4.91 4.64 24.57
C TYR A 99 -4.86 3.13 24.85
N TYR A 100 -5.79 2.60 25.67
CA TYR A 100 -5.84 1.16 25.94
C TYR A 100 -6.17 0.35 24.68
N LEU A 101 -7.07 0.86 23.84
CA LEU A 101 -7.42 0.20 22.57
C LEU A 101 -6.22 0.19 21.61
N SER A 102 -5.41 1.26 21.58
CA SER A 102 -4.17 1.28 20.77
C SER A 102 -3.19 0.20 21.22
N ILE A 103 -3.02 0.00 22.55
CA ILE A 103 -2.18 -1.09 23.09
C ILE A 103 -2.72 -2.47 22.67
N VAL A 104 -4.03 -2.69 22.81
CA VAL A 104 -4.64 -3.97 22.41
C VAL A 104 -4.37 -4.26 20.94
N LEU A 105 -4.56 -3.27 20.05
CA LEU A 105 -4.27 -3.44 18.64
C LEU A 105 -2.77 -3.62 18.34
N PHE A 106 -1.89 -2.99 19.08
CA PHE A 106 -0.46 -3.22 18.99
C PHE A 106 -0.08 -4.67 19.31
N VAL A 107 -0.63 -5.24 20.40
CA VAL A 107 -0.41 -6.63 20.77
C VAL A 107 -0.97 -7.58 19.70
N VAL A 108 -2.21 -7.34 19.24
CA VAL A 108 -2.84 -8.12 18.16
C VAL A 108 -2.01 -8.04 16.88
N ASN A 109 -1.51 -6.87 16.52
CA ASN A 109 -0.65 -6.69 15.34
C ASN A 109 0.68 -7.45 15.47
N THR A 110 1.28 -7.45 16.66
CA THR A 110 2.51 -8.22 16.95
C THR A 110 2.27 -9.73 16.76
N LEU A 111 1.14 -10.24 17.22
CA LEU A 111 0.75 -11.64 17.02
C LEU A 111 0.52 -11.95 15.53
N PHE A 112 -0.21 -11.11 14.80
CA PHE A 112 -0.43 -11.28 13.36
C PHE A 112 0.89 -11.26 12.59
N PHE A 113 1.75 -10.30 12.86
CA PHE A 113 3.07 -10.21 12.22
C PHE A 113 3.90 -11.47 12.47
N SER A 114 3.91 -11.97 13.71
CA SER A 114 4.64 -13.20 14.08
C SER A 114 4.12 -14.43 13.33
N ILE A 115 2.80 -14.61 13.27
CA ILE A 115 2.16 -15.72 12.58
C ILE A 115 2.41 -15.66 11.06
N ILE A 116 2.18 -14.47 10.45
CA ILE A 116 2.34 -14.26 9.02
C ILE A 116 3.82 -14.42 8.61
N SER A 117 4.76 -13.93 9.43
CA SER A 117 6.19 -14.14 9.21
C SER A 117 6.57 -15.62 9.30
N ALA A 118 6.08 -16.34 10.31
CA ALA A 118 6.34 -17.77 10.45
C ALA A 118 5.80 -18.56 9.22
N LEU A 119 4.59 -18.26 8.76
CA LEU A 119 4.00 -18.89 7.57
C LEU A 119 4.79 -18.54 6.29
N THR A 120 5.27 -17.30 6.17
CA THR A 120 6.09 -16.86 5.03
C THR A 120 7.45 -17.58 5.02
N ILE A 121 8.11 -17.68 6.17
CA ILE A 121 9.36 -18.43 6.33
C ILE A 121 9.12 -19.91 5.99
N LEU A 122 8.08 -20.51 6.56
CA LEU A 122 7.73 -21.92 6.31
C LEU A 122 7.46 -22.18 4.82
N ARG A 123 6.77 -21.25 4.13
CA ARG A 123 6.53 -21.33 2.68
C ARG A 123 7.84 -21.44 1.90
N TYR A 124 8.79 -20.55 2.15
CA TYR A 124 10.05 -20.55 1.39
C TYR A 124 11.02 -21.64 1.83
N CYS A 125 10.94 -22.12 3.06
CA CYS A 125 11.68 -23.31 3.52
C CYS A 125 11.15 -24.60 2.87
N LEU A 126 9.83 -24.77 2.79
CA LEU A 126 9.23 -25.97 2.19
C LEU A 126 9.24 -25.93 0.66
N TYR A 127 9.14 -24.74 0.07
CA TYR A 127 9.04 -24.53 -1.38
C TYR A 127 10.05 -23.49 -1.90
N PRO A 128 11.38 -23.74 -1.80
CA PRO A 128 12.40 -22.78 -2.21
C PRO A 128 12.33 -22.44 -3.71
N LYS A 129 11.76 -23.31 -4.53
CA LYS A 129 11.54 -23.06 -5.96
C LYS A 129 10.56 -21.93 -6.24
N LEU A 130 9.69 -21.54 -5.28
CA LEU A 130 8.74 -20.42 -5.43
C LEU A 130 9.39 -19.05 -5.26
N TRP A 131 10.62 -18.96 -4.71
CA TRP A 131 11.30 -17.68 -4.49
C TRP A 131 11.55 -16.91 -5.80
N ARG A 132 12.15 -17.56 -6.80
CA ARG A 132 12.43 -16.93 -8.09
C ARG A 132 11.18 -16.46 -8.84
N PRO A 133 10.12 -17.29 -9.00
CA PRO A 133 8.86 -16.83 -9.58
C PRO A 133 8.26 -15.62 -8.84
N THR A 134 8.26 -15.61 -7.51
CA THR A 134 7.75 -14.49 -6.70
C THR A 134 8.52 -13.20 -6.98
N LEU A 135 9.85 -13.24 -7.09
CA LEU A 135 10.68 -12.07 -7.38
C LEU A 135 10.54 -11.57 -8.83
N CYS A 136 10.29 -12.46 -9.78
CA CYS A 136 10.19 -12.09 -11.19
C CYS A 136 8.79 -11.67 -11.64
N ASP A 137 7.77 -11.85 -10.79
CA ASP A 137 6.41 -11.43 -11.09
C ASP A 137 6.20 -9.96 -10.72
N PRO A 138 5.97 -9.06 -11.69
CA PRO A 138 5.83 -7.62 -11.43
C PRO A 138 4.59 -7.25 -10.63
N MET A 139 3.62 -8.17 -10.49
CA MET A 139 2.41 -7.96 -9.70
C MET A 139 2.54 -8.47 -8.26
N VAL A 140 3.41 -9.44 -8.02
CA VAL A 140 3.59 -10.09 -6.70
C VAL A 140 4.83 -9.58 -5.99
N ALA A 141 5.95 -9.39 -6.71
CA ALA A 141 7.21 -8.96 -6.13
C ALA A 141 7.13 -7.67 -5.28
N PRO A 142 6.38 -6.63 -5.68
CA PRO A 142 6.26 -5.41 -4.87
C PRO A 142 5.65 -5.64 -3.48
N PHE A 143 4.83 -6.69 -3.29
CA PHE A 143 4.27 -7.02 -1.98
C PHE A 143 5.32 -7.54 -0.99
N LEU A 144 6.53 -7.90 -1.42
CA LEU A 144 7.62 -8.20 -0.47
C LEU A 144 7.98 -6.97 0.38
N ALA A 145 7.78 -5.77 -0.15
CA ALA A 145 8.00 -4.53 0.59
C ALA A 145 6.96 -4.28 1.69
N THR A 146 5.84 -5.01 1.71
CA THR A 146 4.90 -4.94 2.82
C THR A 146 5.45 -5.52 4.12
N ILE A 147 6.51 -6.35 4.04
CA ILE A 147 7.19 -6.92 5.22
C ILE A 147 7.85 -5.81 6.07
N PRO A 148 8.80 -5.01 5.54
CA PRO A 148 9.37 -3.90 6.31
C PRO A 148 8.30 -2.86 6.68
N ILE A 149 7.34 -2.53 5.82
CA ILE A 149 6.27 -1.59 6.17
C ILE A 149 5.47 -2.07 7.40
N ALA A 150 5.13 -3.36 7.45
CA ALA A 150 4.42 -3.93 8.58
C ALA A 150 5.30 -3.94 9.86
N PHE A 151 6.59 -4.23 9.71
CA PHE A 151 7.54 -4.19 10.83
C PHE A 151 7.74 -2.77 11.35
N ALA A 152 7.83 -1.78 10.47
CA ALA A 152 7.88 -0.37 10.80
C ALA A 152 6.73 0.06 11.73
N THR A 153 5.49 -0.37 11.47
CA THR A 153 4.35 -0.04 12.36
C THR A 153 4.50 -0.61 13.78
N LEU A 154 5.21 -1.73 13.93
CA LEU A 154 5.53 -2.28 15.25
C LEU A 154 6.62 -1.46 15.95
N ILE A 155 7.62 -0.97 15.21
CA ILE A 155 8.68 -0.11 15.75
C ILE A 155 8.07 1.22 16.20
N GLU A 156 7.19 1.86 15.42
CA GLU A 156 6.48 3.08 15.79
C GLU A 156 5.74 2.90 17.12
N MET A 157 4.94 1.85 17.25
CA MET A 157 4.19 1.58 18.47
C MET A 157 5.12 1.21 19.64
N TRP A 158 6.25 0.56 19.38
CA TRP A 158 7.28 0.31 20.39
C TRP A 158 7.88 1.64 20.91
N VAL A 159 8.17 2.58 20.00
CA VAL A 159 8.68 3.92 20.38
C VAL A 159 7.66 4.68 21.23
N PHE A 160 6.37 4.64 20.87
CA PHE A 160 5.35 5.43 21.55
C PHE A 160 4.87 4.82 22.88
N ILE A 161 4.89 3.50 23.01
CA ILE A 161 4.36 2.81 24.21
C ILE A 161 5.45 2.21 25.06
N CYS A 162 6.38 1.45 24.47
CA CYS A 162 7.36 0.70 25.25
C CYS A 162 8.50 1.59 25.75
N VAL A 163 8.99 2.52 24.95
CA VAL A 163 10.10 3.39 25.36
C VAL A 163 9.76 4.27 26.57
N PRO A 164 8.59 4.94 26.66
CA PRO A 164 8.22 5.70 27.84
C PRO A 164 8.06 4.85 29.11
N LEU A 165 7.71 3.56 28.98
CA LEU A 165 7.49 2.65 30.10
C LEU A 165 8.77 1.94 30.54
N TRP A 166 9.67 1.62 29.60
CA TRP A 166 10.82 0.74 29.86
C TRP A 166 12.17 1.45 29.75
N GLY A 167 12.20 2.72 29.33
CA GLY A 167 13.40 3.58 29.40
C GLY A 167 14.45 3.28 28.31
N GLU A 168 15.73 3.54 28.64
CA GLU A 168 16.83 3.62 27.67
C GLU A 168 17.12 2.31 26.92
N TRP A 169 16.94 1.16 27.55
CA TRP A 169 17.14 -0.11 26.82
C TRP A 169 16.12 -0.32 25.72
N ALA A 170 14.86 0.13 25.94
CA ALA A 170 13.80 0.02 24.94
C ALA A 170 14.06 0.97 23.76
N SER A 171 14.64 2.15 23.97
CA SER A 171 15.05 3.05 22.89
C SER A 171 16.22 2.48 22.08
N THR A 172 17.18 1.82 22.74
CA THR A 172 18.28 1.13 22.05
C THR A 172 17.77 -0.04 21.21
N MET A 173 16.80 -0.79 21.70
CA MET A 173 16.14 -1.86 20.93
C MET A 173 15.35 -1.30 19.75
N ALA A 174 14.62 -0.18 19.93
CA ALA A 174 13.92 0.50 18.82
C ALA A 174 14.91 0.88 17.71
N TRP A 175 16.07 1.42 18.09
CA TRP A 175 17.13 1.77 17.13
C TRP A 175 17.67 0.53 16.39
N ALA A 176 17.91 -0.57 17.09
CA ALA A 176 18.38 -1.81 16.47
C ALA A 176 17.34 -2.38 15.48
N PHE A 177 16.06 -2.39 15.87
CA PHE A 177 14.97 -2.81 14.98
C PHE A 177 14.86 -1.92 13.76
N TRP A 178 14.96 -0.59 13.95
CA TRP A 178 14.94 0.36 12.84
C TRP A 178 16.11 0.16 11.87
N VAL A 179 17.32 -0.11 12.34
CA VAL A 179 18.49 -0.37 11.46
C VAL A 179 18.21 -1.60 10.57
N VAL A 180 17.66 -2.67 11.14
CA VAL A 180 17.31 -3.88 10.40
C VAL A 180 16.23 -3.57 9.36
N ASP A 181 15.19 -2.83 9.76
CA ASP A 181 14.09 -2.43 8.88
C ASP A 181 14.57 -1.54 7.72
N ALA A 182 15.37 -0.51 8.03
CA ALA A 182 15.89 0.44 7.05
C ALA A 182 16.78 -0.25 6.00
N VAL A 183 17.67 -1.16 6.45
CA VAL A 183 18.50 -1.95 5.53
C VAL A 183 17.63 -2.83 4.63
N GLY A 184 16.64 -3.51 5.20
CA GLY A 184 15.68 -4.32 4.44
C GLY A 184 14.89 -3.50 3.42
N ALA A 185 14.40 -2.33 3.81
CA ALA A 185 13.66 -1.41 2.96
C ALA A 185 14.52 -0.90 1.79
N ILE A 186 15.78 -0.48 2.04
CA ILE A 186 16.72 -0.06 0.99
C ILE A 186 16.96 -1.19 -0.01
N ILE A 187 17.28 -2.40 0.48
CA ILE A 187 17.53 -3.55 -0.37
C ILE A 187 16.33 -3.81 -1.27
N LEU A 188 15.12 -3.85 -0.72
CA LEU A 188 13.91 -4.10 -1.50
C LEU A 188 13.64 -2.97 -2.49
N THR A 189 13.78 -1.70 -2.10
CA THR A 189 13.57 -0.56 -2.99
C THR A 189 14.52 -0.60 -4.17
N VAL A 190 15.82 -0.75 -3.91
CA VAL A 190 16.84 -0.73 -4.98
C VAL A 190 16.76 -2.00 -5.83
N TYR A 191 16.67 -3.17 -5.19
CA TYR A 191 16.66 -4.45 -5.89
C TYR A 191 15.43 -4.64 -6.77
N LEU A 192 14.22 -4.37 -6.24
CA LEU A 192 12.99 -4.55 -7.00
C LEU A 192 12.86 -3.49 -8.12
N SER A 193 13.27 -2.24 -7.87
CA SER A 193 13.34 -1.22 -8.92
C SER A 193 14.33 -1.60 -10.01
N PHE A 194 15.51 -2.14 -9.65
CA PHE A 194 16.49 -2.62 -10.61
C PHE A 194 15.98 -3.84 -11.41
N LEU A 195 15.29 -4.78 -10.76
CA LEU A 195 14.66 -5.90 -11.47
C LEU A 195 13.61 -5.42 -12.47
N LEU A 196 12.85 -4.39 -12.12
CA LEU A 196 11.88 -3.75 -13.01
C LEU A 196 12.57 -3.20 -14.26
N MET A 197 13.75 -2.57 -14.12
CA MET A 197 14.53 -2.02 -15.23
C MET A 197 15.21 -3.10 -16.08
N SER A 198 15.72 -4.17 -15.44
CA SER A 198 16.62 -5.13 -16.10
C SER A 198 15.92 -6.40 -16.61
N LYS A 199 14.85 -6.86 -15.96
CA LYS A 199 14.22 -8.16 -16.23
C LYS A 199 12.69 -8.12 -16.31
N SER A 200 12.09 -6.93 -16.26
CA SER A 200 10.64 -6.82 -16.26
C SER A 200 10.03 -7.32 -17.57
N ARG A 201 8.91 -8.03 -17.42
CA ARG A 201 8.03 -8.41 -18.54
C ARG A 201 7.04 -7.31 -18.89
N ILE A 202 7.14 -6.13 -18.25
CA ILE A 202 6.30 -4.97 -18.57
C ILE A 202 6.71 -4.46 -19.95
N ARG A 203 5.86 -4.70 -20.96
CA ARG A 203 6.09 -4.32 -22.35
C ARG A 203 5.24 -3.14 -22.82
N SER A 204 4.26 -2.74 -22.02
CA SER A 204 3.35 -1.64 -22.33
C SER A 204 3.03 -0.82 -21.08
N LEU A 205 2.68 0.44 -21.29
CA LEU A 205 2.25 1.34 -20.21
C LEU A 205 1.01 0.81 -19.47
N GLU A 206 0.15 0.03 -20.15
CA GLU A 206 -1.03 -0.58 -19.56
C GLU A 206 -0.71 -1.48 -18.35
N MET A 207 0.44 -2.17 -18.39
CA MET A 207 0.88 -3.07 -17.31
C MET A 207 1.44 -2.35 -16.10
N VAL A 208 1.62 -1.03 -16.15
CA VAL A 208 2.08 -0.24 -14.99
C VAL A 208 0.94 -0.13 -13.99
N THR A 209 1.23 -0.44 -12.73
CA THR A 209 0.25 -0.42 -11.62
C THR A 209 0.79 0.38 -10.45
N ALA A 210 -0.12 0.89 -9.61
CA ALA A 210 0.25 1.61 -8.39
C ALA A 210 0.99 0.74 -7.36
N VAL A 211 0.92 -0.60 -7.49
CA VAL A 211 1.65 -1.54 -6.61
C VAL A 211 3.16 -1.34 -6.67
N GLN A 212 3.68 -0.80 -7.78
CA GLN A 212 5.10 -0.45 -7.94
C GLN A 212 5.59 0.63 -6.96
N LEU A 213 4.67 1.35 -6.31
CA LEU A 213 5.00 2.29 -5.25
C LEU A 213 5.36 1.61 -3.93
N LEU A 214 4.95 0.36 -3.68
CA LEU A 214 5.18 -0.33 -2.41
C LEU A 214 6.66 -0.45 -2.02
N PRO A 215 7.58 -0.87 -2.91
CA PRO A 215 9.00 -0.91 -2.58
C PRO A 215 9.56 0.46 -2.16
N ILE A 216 9.16 1.51 -2.88
CA ILE A 216 9.62 2.87 -2.62
C ILE A 216 9.02 3.39 -1.31
N ALA A 217 7.74 3.10 -1.05
CA ALA A 217 7.05 3.45 0.18
C ALA A 217 7.73 2.85 1.41
N SER A 218 8.31 1.63 1.32
CA SER A 218 9.00 1.02 2.46
C SER A 218 10.19 1.86 2.94
N THR A 219 10.97 2.46 2.01
CA THR A 219 12.09 3.35 2.39
C THR A 219 11.61 4.71 2.91
N ILE A 220 10.49 5.24 2.38
CA ILE A 220 9.88 6.47 2.93
C ILE A 220 9.45 6.24 4.38
N ILE A 221 8.83 5.08 4.65
CA ILE A 221 8.36 4.70 5.99
C ILE A 221 9.54 4.49 6.94
N ALA A 222 10.57 3.74 6.52
CA ALA A 222 11.79 3.57 7.30
C ALA A 222 12.45 4.92 7.66
N SER A 223 12.38 5.91 6.77
CA SER A 223 12.85 7.27 7.04
C SER A 223 12.06 7.95 8.17
N GLY A 224 10.73 7.87 8.14
CA GLY A 224 9.89 8.49 9.18
C GLY A 224 10.05 7.83 10.54
N VAL A 225 10.05 6.50 10.57
CA VAL A 225 10.33 5.73 11.79
C VAL A 225 11.71 6.05 12.36
N GLY A 226 12.71 6.26 11.49
CA GLY A 226 14.04 6.70 11.92
C GLY A 226 14.03 8.08 12.60
N ALA A 227 13.17 9.00 12.14
CA ALA A 227 12.99 10.30 12.79
C ALA A 227 12.36 10.15 14.20
N GLU A 228 11.36 9.29 14.33
CA GLU A 228 10.71 8.99 15.62
C GLU A 228 11.66 8.30 16.59
N VAL A 229 12.45 7.34 16.10
CA VAL A 229 13.50 6.69 16.90
C VAL A 229 14.56 7.70 17.34
N ALA A 230 14.99 8.61 16.45
CA ALA A 230 15.97 9.63 16.78
C ALA A 230 15.51 10.57 17.91
N GLU A 231 14.21 10.86 18.01
CA GLU A 231 13.63 11.69 19.08
C GLU A 231 13.78 11.08 20.48
N VAL A 232 13.79 9.74 20.58
CA VAL A 232 13.82 9.02 21.85
C VAL A 232 15.19 8.45 22.21
N LEU A 233 16.21 8.64 21.36
CA LEU A 233 17.55 8.16 21.64
C LEU A 233 18.24 8.98 22.73
N PRO A 234 18.84 8.33 23.75
CA PRO A 234 19.55 9.04 24.85
C PRO A 234 20.89 9.64 24.38
N SER A 235 21.54 9.03 23.38
CA SER A 235 22.82 9.53 22.83
C SER A 235 22.56 10.54 21.71
N ARG A 236 23.02 11.80 21.94
CA ARG A 236 22.91 12.88 20.94
C ARG A 236 23.58 12.50 19.61
N ASP A 237 24.75 11.89 19.63
CA ASP A 237 25.48 11.53 18.42
C ASP A 237 24.73 10.47 17.61
N ARG A 238 24.13 9.47 18.28
CA ARG A 238 23.29 8.47 17.61
C ARG A 238 22.02 9.10 17.06
N ALA A 239 21.40 10.03 17.78
CA ALA A 239 20.22 10.74 17.32
C ALA A 239 20.51 11.58 16.06
N ILE A 240 21.64 12.29 16.04
CA ILE A 240 22.10 13.05 14.86
C ILE A 240 22.36 12.12 13.69
N ALA A 241 23.12 11.03 13.88
CA ALA A 241 23.41 10.07 12.82
C ALA A 241 22.14 9.43 12.25
N THR A 242 21.19 9.07 13.13
CA THR A 242 19.89 8.50 12.71
C THR A 242 19.05 9.52 11.95
N THR A 243 19.05 10.78 12.38
CA THR A 243 18.34 11.87 11.68
C THR A 243 18.91 12.11 10.27
N ILE A 244 20.25 12.15 10.14
CA ILE A 244 20.92 12.31 8.85
C ILE A 244 20.60 11.13 7.94
N ALA A 245 20.71 9.90 8.45
CA ALA A 245 20.37 8.69 7.67
C ALA A 245 18.91 8.73 7.21
N SER A 246 17.99 9.18 8.06
CA SER A 246 16.57 9.33 7.71
C SER A 246 16.33 10.38 6.63
N PHE A 247 17.05 11.52 6.66
CA PHE A 247 17.00 12.48 5.53
C PHE A 247 17.50 11.86 4.22
N VAL A 248 18.57 11.06 4.28
CA VAL A 248 19.09 10.36 3.08
C VAL A 248 18.06 9.37 2.54
N LEU A 249 17.43 8.57 3.40
CA LEU A 249 16.36 7.64 3.01
C LEU A 249 15.17 8.35 2.36
N TRP A 250 14.74 9.48 2.93
CA TRP A 250 13.68 10.31 2.36
C TRP A 250 14.08 10.86 0.99
N GLY A 251 15.30 11.40 0.87
CA GLY A 251 15.84 11.95 -0.37
C GLY A 251 16.03 10.90 -1.47
N MET A 252 16.33 9.65 -1.12
CA MET A 252 16.40 8.54 -2.08
C MET A 252 15.03 8.12 -2.61
N SER A 253 14.01 8.15 -1.77
CA SER A 253 12.74 7.52 -2.06
C SER A 253 11.67 8.49 -2.57
N MET A 254 11.56 9.71 -2.05
CA MET A 254 10.50 10.65 -2.47
C MET A 254 10.60 11.10 -3.95
N PRO A 255 11.77 11.46 -4.49
CA PRO A 255 11.89 11.78 -5.91
C PRO A 255 11.54 10.57 -6.79
N LEU A 256 11.94 9.37 -6.39
CA LEU A 256 11.61 8.15 -7.12
C LEU A 256 10.09 7.87 -7.09
N ALA A 257 9.43 8.08 -5.95
CA ALA A 257 7.97 8.00 -5.85
C ALA A 257 7.28 9.00 -6.79
N ALA A 258 7.77 10.25 -6.87
CA ALA A 258 7.22 11.26 -7.77
C ALA A 258 7.32 10.85 -9.25
N ILE A 259 8.44 10.23 -9.66
CA ILE A 259 8.61 9.69 -11.02
C ILE A 259 7.59 8.59 -11.31
N VAL A 260 7.43 7.62 -10.41
CA VAL A 260 6.46 6.53 -10.58
C VAL A 260 5.02 7.06 -10.58
N LEU A 261 4.70 8.06 -9.75
CA LEU A 261 3.39 8.72 -9.75
C LEU A 261 3.10 9.42 -11.09
N ALA A 262 4.06 10.09 -11.69
CA ALA A 262 3.91 10.72 -13.00
C ALA A 262 3.61 9.68 -14.10
N ILE A 263 4.36 8.57 -14.12
CA ILE A 263 4.13 7.47 -15.05
C ILE A 263 2.76 6.82 -14.81
N TYR A 264 2.37 6.63 -13.55
CA TYR A 264 1.07 6.06 -13.20
C TYR A 264 -0.08 6.99 -13.58
N TYR A 265 0.07 8.32 -13.42
CA TYR A 265 -0.88 9.31 -13.91
C TYR A 265 -1.06 9.20 -15.43
N GLN A 266 0.04 9.13 -16.18
CA GLN A 266 0.01 8.96 -17.63
C GLN A 266 -0.69 7.65 -18.02
N ARG A 267 -0.42 6.56 -17.29
CA ARG A 267 -1.10 5.29 -17.50
C ARG A 267 -2.62 5.41 -17.30
N LEU A 268 -3.08 6.08 -16.25
CA LEU A 268 -4.51 6.29 -16.01
C LEU A 268 -5.16 7.17 -17.09
N ALA A 269 -4.47 8.21 -17.55
CA ALA A 269 -4.97 9.10 -18.60
C ALA A 269 -5.18 8.36 -19.93
N VAL A 270 -4.23 7.49 -20.31
CA VAL A 270 -4.26 6.75 -21.59
C VAL A 270 -5.14 5.50 -21.51
N HIS A 271 -4.92 4.64 -20.52
CA HIS A 271 -5.54 3.30 -20.41
C HIS A 271 -6.73 3.23 -19.45
N LYS A 272 -7.18 4.38 -18.91
CA LYS A 272 -8.33 4.52 -18.02
C LYS A 272 -8.14 3.81 -16.67
N LEU A 273 -9.22 3.66 -15.91
CA LEU A 273 -9.18 3.08 -14.57
C LEU A 273 -8.79 1.60 -14.58
N PRO A 274 -8.17 1.09 -13.50
CA PRO A 274 -7.91 -0.34 -13.33
C PRO A 274 -9.20 -1.18 -13.29
N ALA A 275 -9.08 -2.50 -13.47
CA ALA A 275 -10.18 -3.43 -13.31
C ALA A 275 -10.81 -3.31 -11.91
N ARG A 276 -12.12 -3.61 -11.80
CA ARG A 276 -12.90 -3.45 -10.55
C ARG A 276 -12.32 -4.23 -9.38
N GLU A 277 -11.72 -5.39 -9.64
CA GLU A 277 -11.12 -6.25 -8.62
C GLU A 277 -9.91 -5.61 -7.92
N VAL A 278 -9.21 -4.72 -8.62
CA VAL A 278 -7.98 -4.06 -8.13
C VAL A 278 -8.13 -2.54 -8.02
N ILE A 279 -9.36 -2.01 -8.13
CA ILE A 279 -9.64 -0.55 -8.11
C ILE A 279 -9.11 0.13 -6.84
N VAL A 280 -9.09 -0.59 -5.72
CA VAL A 280 -8.56 -0.11 -4.44
C VAL A 280 -7.09 0.32 -4.54
N SER A 281 -6.34 -0.22 -5.50
CA SER A 281 -4.95 0.19 -5.74
C SER A 281 -4.80 1.68 -6.10
N CYS A 282 -5.87 2.37 -6.52
CA CYS A 282 -5.87 3.82 -6.74
C CYS A 282 -5.59 4.63 -5.46
N PHE A 283 -5.72 4.02 -4.26
CA PHE A 283 -5.34 4.64 -2.99
C PHE A 283 -3.85 4.54 -2.68
N LEU A 284 -3.10 3.63 -3.31
CA LEU A 284 -1.67 3.45 -3.04
C LEU A 284 -0.83 4.73 -3.21
N PRO A 285 -1.10 5.62 -4.19
CA PRO A 285 -0.42 6.91 -4.30
C PRO A 285 -0.50 7.81 -3.05
N VAL A 286 -1.61 7.71 -2.30
CA VAL A 286 -1.83 8.50 -1.09
C VAL A 286 -0.84 8.10 0.02
N GLY A 287 -0.38 6.83 0.02
CA GLY A 287 0.56 6.30 1.01
C GLY A 287 1.91 7.03 1.04
N PRO A 288 2.70 6.99 -0.05
CA PRO A 288 3.97 7.70 -0.13
C PRO A 288 3.85 9.21 0.09
N LEU A 289 2.79 9.83 -0.39
CA LEU A 289 2.57 11.27 -0.23
C LEU A 289 2.17 11.62 1.20
N GLY A 290 1.30 10.83 1.83
CA GLY A 290 0.90 11.02 3.23
C GLY A 290 2.09 10.84 4.17
N PHE A 291 2.78 9.68 4.09
CA PHE A 291 3.90 9.42 4.99
C PHE A 291 5.14 10.25 4.64
N GLY A 292 5.39 10.54 3.36
CA GLY A 292 6.47 11.42 2.94
C GLY A 292 6.32 12.86 3.44
N SER A 293 5.08 13.36 3.49
CA SER A 293 4.74 14.63 4.14
C SER A 293 4.96 14.56 5.66
N TYR A 294 4.44 13.52 6.32
CA TYR A 294 4.65 13.27 7.75
C TYR A 294 6.14 13.25 8.09
N THR A 295 6.91 12.43 7.37
CA THR A 295 8.34 12.23 7.59
C THR A 295 9.14 13.52 7.53
N ILE A 296 8.97 14.31 6.47
CA ILE A 296 9.78 15.53 6.32
C ILE A 296 9.48 16.57 7.41
N MET A 297 8.22 16.69 7.81
CA MET A 297 7.83 17.57 8.92
C MET A 297 8.42 17.09 10.25
N TYR A 298 8.36 15.76 10.50
CA TYR A 298 8.88 15.17 11.73
C TYR A 298 10.41 15.27 11.80
N LEU A 299 11.12 15.08 10.68
CA LEU A 299 12.56 15.31 10.56
C LEU A 299 12.95 16.76 10.92
N GLY A 300 12.18 17.73 10.44
CA GLY A 300 12.38 19.13 10.79
C GLY A 300 12.17 19.41 12.27
N LYS A 301 11.14 18.81 12.87
CA LYS A 301 10.88 18.87 14.33
C LYS A 301 12.05 18.32 15.13
N VAL A 302 12.52 17.11 14.79
CA VAL A 302 13.64 16.44 15.49
C VAL A 302 14.95 17.22 15.31
N THR A 303 15.25 17.68 14.10
CA THR A 303 16.43 18.51 13.84
C THR A 303 16.41 19.78 14.68
N HIS A 304 15.26 20.44 14.77
CA HIS A 304 15.11 21.60 15.62
C HIS A 304 15.33 21.25 17.10
N ALA A 305 14.78 20.15 17.59
CA ALA A 305 14.95 19.73 18.99
C ALA A 305 16.42 19.42 19.34
N LEU A 306 17.17 18.81 18.41
CA LEU A 306 18.59 18.46 18.60
C LEU A 306 19.54 19.69 18.63
N PHE A 307 19.20 20.75 17.89
CA PHE A 307 20.12 21.88 17.69
C PHE A 307 19.57 23.23 18.18
N ALA A 308 18.34 23.31 18.70
CA ALA A 308 17.71 24.58 19.13
C ALA A 308 18.50 25.30 20.24
N ASN A 309 19.18 24.53 21.11
CA ASN A 309 19.94 25.03 22.26
C ASN A 309 21.44 24.75 22.08
N ASP A 310 21.92 24.67 20.82
CA ASP A 310 23.33 24.48 20.56
C ASP A 310 24.15 25.71 20.99
N ALA A 311 25.39 25.50 21.41
CA ALA A 311 26.29 26.56 21.78
C ALA A 311 26.66 27.49 20.62
N ASP A 312 26.61 27.00 19.40
CA ASP A 312 26.76 27.79 18.16
C ASP A 312 25.41 28.43 17.74
N PRO A 313 25.30 29.77 17.83
CA PRO A 313 24.08 30.47 17.41
C PRO A 313 23.72 30.28 15.96
N ALA A 314 24.70 30.07 15.07
CA ALA A 314 24.44 29.83 13.64
C ALA A 314 23.75 28.50 13.43
N LEU A 315 24.12 27.46 14.18
CA LEU A 315 23.51 26.15 14.14
C LEU A 315 22.07 26.17 14.68
N ALA A 316 21.84 26.90 15.77
CA ALA A 316 20.50 27.08 16.33
C ALA A 316 19.52 27.82 15.39
N ILE A 317 20.02 28.86 14.68
CA ILE A 317 19.24 29.57 13.68
C ILE A 317 18.94 28.66 12.47
N SER A 318 19.95 27.90 12.00
CA SER A 318 19.80 26.96 10.89
C SER A 318 18.73 25.90 11.19
N ALA A 319 18.70 25.37 12.43
CA ALA A 319 17.69 24.40 12.86
C ALA A 319 16.26 24.97 12.81
N LYS A 320 16.07 26.24 13.20
CA LYS A 320 14.76 26.92 13.04
C LYS A 320 14.35 27.07 11.58
N CYS A 321 15.30 27.46 10.72
CA CYS A 321 15.05 27.58 9.27
C CYS A 321 14.69 26.20 8.66
N ILE A 322 15.43 25.15 9.02
CA ILE A 322 15.14 23.77 8.55
C ILE A 322 13.72 23.36 8.94
N ARG A 323 13.29 23.60 10.19
CA ARG A 323 11.93 23.29 10.65
C ARG A 323 10.87 24.03 9.80
N ALA A 324 11.07 25.31 9.52
CA ALA A 324 10.13 26.09 8.71
C ALA A 324 10.06 25.57 7.27
N VAL A 325 11.22 25.29 6.65
CA VAL A 325 11.30 24.77 5.27
C VAL A 325 10.67 23.38 5.17
N THR A 326 11.00 22.47 6.09
CA THR A 326 10.45 21.10 6.08
C THR A 326 8.94 21.09 6.32
N LEU A 327 8.40 22.00 7.12
CA LEU A 327 6.96 22.19 7.30
C LEU A 327 6.29 22.62 5.99
N MET A 328 6.89 23.59 5.26
CA MET A 328 6.36 24.03 3.95
C MET A 328 6.42 22.91 2.90
N ILE A 329 7.52 22.17 2.83
CA ILE A 329 7.65 21.01 1.94
C ILE A 329 6.59 19.96 2.29
N GLY A 330 6.41 19.66 3.59
CA GLY A 330 5.39 18.73 4.06
C GLY A 330 3.97 19.16 3.65
N LEU A 331 3.63 20.43 3.79
CA LEU A 331 2.32 20.96 3.39
C LEU A 331 2.11 20.83 1.86
N ILE A 332 3.12 21.08 1.04
CA ILE A 332 3.03 20.94 -0.42
C ILE A 332 2.80 19.46 -0.80
N ILE A 333 3.54 18.54 -0.19
CA ILE A 333 3.38 17.10 -0.43
C ILE A 333 2.00 16.62 0.05
N TRP A 334 1.54 17.10 1.20
CA TRP A 334 0.19 16.82 1.72
C TRP A 334 -0.90 17.27 0.75
N ALA A 335 -0.77 18.50 0.20
CA ALA A 335 -1.70 19.04 -0.80
C ALA A 335 -1.71 18.20 -2.10
N PHE A 336 -0.53 17.75 -2.54
CA PHE A 336 -0.45 16.80 -3.66
C PHE A 336 -1.09 15.45 -3.33
N GLY A 337 -0.93 14.98 -2.09
CA GLY A 337 -1.65 13.81 -1.57
C GLY A 337 -3.16 13.97 -1.58
N LEU A 338 -3.68 15.19 -1.27
CA LEU A 338 -5.11 15.50 -1.37
C LEU A 338 -5.63 15.33 -2.81
N THR A 339 -4.88 15.76 -3.81
CA THR A 339 -5.24 15.55 -5.22
C THR A 339 -5.39 14.07 -5.55
N TRP A 340 -4.44 13.24 -5.13
CA TRP A 340 -4.51 11.78 -5.33
C TRP A 340 -5.63 11.12 -4.52
N LEU A 341 -5.91 11.61 -3.33
CA LEU A 341 -7.06 11.15 -2.53
C LEU A 341 -8.38 11.40 -3.26
N LEU A 342 -8.56 12.60 -3.83
CA LEU A 342 -9.76 12.93 -4.60
C LEU A 342 -9.88 12.07 -5.86
N PHE A 343 -8.78 11.80 -6.58
CA PHE A 343 -8.78 10.87 -7.71
C PHE A 343 -9.14 9.44 -7.30
N ALA A 344 -8.62 8.98 -6.17
CA ALA A 344 -8.92 7.65 -5.64
C ALA A 344 -10.41 7.51 -5.25
N LEU A 345 -10.96 8.51 -4.55
CA LEU A 345 -12.39 8.54 -4.19
C LEU A 345 -13.28 8.55 -5.43
N ALA A 346 -12.97 9.39 -6.42
CA ALA A 346 -13.69 9.41 -7.70
C ALA A 346 -13.60 8.05 -8.40
N SER A 347 -12.40 7.44 -8.46
CA SER A 347 -12.20 6.14 -9.10
C SER A 347 -13.05 5.04 -8.48
N VAL A 348 -13.12 4.98 -7.15
CA VAL A 348 -13.95 4.00 -6.43
C VAL A 348 -15.44 4.26 -6.65
N TYR A 349 -15.85 5.53 -6.65
CA TYR A 349 -17.25 5.91 -6.91
C TYR A 349 -17.72 5.45 -8.30
N PHE A 350 -16.92 5.69 -9.34
CA PHE A 350 -17.25 5.28 -10.72
C PHE A 350 -17.14 3.78 -10.96
N ALA A 351 -16.31 3.07 -10.19
CA ALA A 351 -16.14 1.62 -10.33
C ALA A 351 -17.15 0.78 -9.54
N ALA A 352 -17.89 1.38 -8.62
CA ALA A 352 -18.85 0.68 -7.76
C ALA A 352 -19.99 0.03 -8.59
N PRO A 353 -20.49 -1.17 -8.19
CA PRO A 353 -20.00 -2.04 -7.12
C PRO A 353 -18.77 -2.87 -7.52
N PHE A 354 -17.92 -3.21 -6.57
CA PHE A 354 -16.74 -4.05 -6.77
C PHE A 354 -16.62 -5.12 -5.67
N PRO A 355 -16.03 -6.32 -5.99
CA PRO A 355 -16.03 -7.45 -5.07
C PRO A 355 -15.08 -7.21 -3.88
N PHE A 356 -15.41 -7.80 -2.72
CA PHE A 356 -14.51 -7.85 -1.58
C PHE A 356 -13.39 -8.87 -1.83
N ASN A 357 -12.13 -8.43 -1.66
CA ASN A 357 -10.94 -9.27 -1.75
C ASN A 357 -9.81 -8.67 -0.88
N MET A 358 -8.62 -9.31 -0.87
CA MET A 358 -7.48 -8.85 -0.06
C MET A 358 -7.00 -7.43 -0.42
N SER A 359 -7.29 -6.92 -1.62
CA SER A 359 -6.90 -5.55 -2.00
C SER A 359 -7.60 -4.48 -1.16
N TRP A 360 -8.72 -4.79 -0.49
CA TRP A 360 -9.42 -3.86 0.40
C TRP A 360 -8.54 -3.37 1.57
N TRP A 361 -7.52 -4.14 1.98
CA TRP A 361 -6.52 -3.66 2.94
C TRP A 361 -5.72 -2.46 2.41
N GLY A 362 -5.70 -2.24 1.10
CA GLY A 362 -5.13 -1.05 0.47
C GLY A 362 -5.85 0.26 0.77
N PHE A 363 -7.05 0.24 1.37
CA PHE A 363 -7.69 1.45 1.89
C PHE A 363 -7.08 1.90 3.22
N THR A 364 -6.80 0.94 4.13
CA THR A 364 -6.53 1.24 5.54
C THR A 364 -5.19 1.94 5.74
N PHE A 365 -4.12 1.40 5.20
CA PHE A 365 -2.78 1.96 5.42
C PHE A 365 -2.56 3.30 4.71
N PRO A 366 -2.83 3.48 3.40
CA PRO A 366 -2.60 4.76 2.72
C PRO A 366 -3.44 5.92 3.30
N LEU A 367 -4.71 5.67 3.60
CA LEU A 367 -5.54 6.67 4.27
C LEU A 367 -5.07 6.96 5.70
N GLY A 368 -4.57 5.92 6.39
CA GLY A 368 -4.08 6.04 7.75
C GLY A 368 -2.85 6.94 7.85
N VAL A 369 -1.85 6.73 7.01
CA VAL A 369 -0.65 7.59 6.99
C VAL A 369 -0.98 9.03 6.56
N TYR A 370 -1.98 9.21 5.70
CA TYR A 370 -2.47 10.52 5.33
C TYR A 370 -3.20 11.22 6.48
N ALA A 371 -3.97 10.47 7.28
CA ALA A 371 -4.60 10.96 8.50
C ALA A 371 -3.54 11.36 9.55
N ALA A 372 -2.50 10.55 9.76
CA ALA A 372 -1.39 10.86 10.67
C ALA A 372 -0.65 12.15 10.26
N SER A 373 -0.37 12.31 8.96
CA SER A 373 0.22 13.55 8.42
C SER A 373 -0.68 14.77 8.67
N THR A 374 -1.99 14.61 8.50
CA THR A 374 -2.98 15.68 8.74
C THR A 374 -3.03 16.07 10.22
N ILE A 375 -2.95 15.08 11.13
CA ILE A 375 -2.88 15.32 12.58
C ILE A 375 -1.59 16.06 12.94
N LEU A 376 -0.45 15.66 12.37
CA LEU A 376 0.83 16.34 12.59
C LEU A 376 0.79 17.79 12.11
N LEU A 377 0.23 18.07 10.94
CA LEU A 377 -0.02 19.44 10.46
C LEU A 377 -0.86 20.26 11.45
N GLY A 378 -1.90 19.65 12.02
CA GLY A 378 -2.75 20.29 13.02
C GLY A 378 -2.01 20.65 14.32
N ASN A 379 -0.97 19.89 14.66
CA ASN A 379 -0.13 20.15 15.81
C ASN A 379 0.96 21.18 15.53
N GLU A 380 1.61 21.11 14.36
CA GLU A 380 2.69 22.02 13.96
C GLU A 380 2.19 23.43 13.58
N LEU A 381 1.00 23.52 12.98
CA LEU A 381 0.39 24.80 12.53
C LEU A 381 -0.62 25.36 13.56
N PRO A 382 -0.74 24.89 14.77
CA PRO A 382 -1.83 24.97 15.76
C PRO A 382 -3.22 25.27 15.14
N SER A 383 -3.59 24.50 14.10
CA SER A 383 -4.81 24.71 13.32
C SER A 383 -5.95 23.77 13.76
N ALA A 384 -7.06 24.36 14.22
CA ALA A 384 -8.26 23.60 14.55
C ALA A 384 -8.80 22.82 13.34
N PHE A 385 -8.70 23.40 12.13
CA PHE A 385 -9.13 22.74 10.89
C PHE A 385 -8.41 21.41 10.67
N PHE A 386 -7.06 21.40 10.71
CA PHE A 386 -6.29 20.17 10.50
C PHE A 386 -6.47 19.16 11.63
N ARG A 387 -6.66 19.61 12.86
CA ARG A 387 -6.96 18.71 14.00
C ARG A 387 -8.29 17.98 13.81
N VAL A 388 -9.35 18.71 13.43
CA VAL A 388 -10.67 18.13 13.18
C VAL A 388 -10.62 17.21 11.96
N LEU A 389 -10.04 17.68 10.84
CA LEU A 389 -9.91 16.89 9.62
C LEU A 389 -9.12 15.59 9.86
N GLY A 390 -7.99 15.68 10.56
CA GLY A 390 -7.19 14.50 10.90
C GLY A 390 -7.96 13.51 11.77
N THR A 391 -8.76 13.99 12.72
CA THR A 391 -9.61 13.12 13.56
C THR A 391 -10.71 12.45 12.74
N VAL A 392 -11.35 13.17 11.82
CA VAL A 392 -12.37 12.61 10.91
C VAL A 392 -11.75 11.53 10.03
N LEU A 393 -10.59 11.80 9.41
CA LEU A 393 -9.90 10.82 8.60
C LEU A 393 -9.47 9.59 9.41
N ALA A 394 -8.93 9.78 10.63
CA ALA A 394 -8.57 8.68 11.52
C ALA A 394 -9.79 7.82 11.87
N THR A 395 -10.93 8.45 12.18
CA THR A 395 -12.19 7.73 12.47
C THR A 395 -12.66 6.92 11.27
N ILE A 396 -12.60 7.49 10.05
CA ILE A 396 -12.94 6.77 8.82
C ILE A 396 -12.03 5.55 8.65
N VAL A 397 -10.72 5.68 8.88
CA VAL A 397 -9.77 4.56 8.78
C VAL A 397 -10.07 3.47 9.80
N ILE A 398 -10.40 3.81 11.04
CA ILE A 398 -10.78 2.85 12.09
C ILE A 398 -12.03 2.08 11.68
N LEU A 399 -13.06 2.77 11.17
CA LEU A 399 -14.29 2.13 10.68
C LEU A 399 -14.03 1.22 9.47
N LEU A 400 -13.19 1.67 8.53
CA LEU A 400 -12.76 0.85 7.39
C LEU A 400 -11.98 -0.38 7.84
N TRP A 401 -11.09 -0.23 8.81
CA TRP A 401 -10.34 -1.36 9.39
C TRP A 401 -11.30 -2.41 9.99
N VAL A 402 -12.32 -1.99 10.74
CA VAL A 402 -13.35 -2.89 11.28
C VAL A 402 -14.07 -3.61 10.14
N ALA A 403 -14.54 -2.88 9.13
CA ALA A 403 -15.27 -3.46 8.00
C ALA A 403 -14.40 -4.47 7.20
N VAL A 404 -13.14 -4.12 6.92
CA VAL A 404 -12.20 -4.98 6.18
C VAL A 404 -11.81 -6.20 7.01
N SER A 405 -11.60 -6.04 8.32
CA SER A 405 -11.31 -7.15 9.24
C SER A 405 -12.46 -8.15 9.29
N LEU A 406 -13.70 -7.69 9.46
CA LEU A 406 -14.89 -8.55 9.43
C LEU A 406 -15.05 -9.26 8.09
N GLY A 407 -14.82 -8.54 6.98
CA GLY A 407 -14.82 -9.12 5.64
C GLY A 407 -13.75 -10.20 5.47
N THR A 408 -12.55 -9.97 6.00
CA THR A 408 -11.42 -10.91 5.94
C THR A 408 -11.71 -12.17 6.77
N VAL A 409 -12.20 -12.04 8.01
CA VAL A 409 -12.61 -13.16 8.85
C VAL A 409 -13.70 -14.00 8.15
N ARG A 410 -14.72 -13.34 7.58
CA ARG A 410 -15.76 -14.03 6.80
C ARG A 410 -15.20 -14.75 5.58
N GLY A 411 -14.23 -14.13 4.87
CA GLY A 411 -13.58 -14.72 3.71
C GLY A 411 -12.70 -15.92 4.05
N ILE A 412 -12.00 -15.87 5.18
CA ILE A 412 -11.23 -17.00 5.73
C ILE A 412 -12.18 -18.14 6.11
N TRP A 413 -13.27 -17.83 6.84
CA TRP A 413 -14.27 -18.84 7.23
C TRP A 413 -14.88 -19.53 6.02
N LYS A 414 -15.22 -18.79 4.97
CA LYS A 414 -15.73 -19.32 3.72
C LYS A 414 -14.64 -19.93 2.82
N ARG A 415 -13.38 -19.92 3.23
CA ARG A 415 -12.20 -20.36 2.48
C ARG A 415 -11.99 -19.68 1.11
N THR A 416 -12.66 -18.58 0.85
CA THR A 416 -12.58 -17.83 -0.42
C THR A 416 -11.27 -17.04 -0.57
N LEU A 417 -10.60 -16.68 0.54
CA LEU A 417 -9.35 -15.94 0.56
C LEU A 417 -8.10 -16.84 0.71
N LEU A 418 -8.27 -18.12 1.09
CA LEU A 418 -7.16 -19.02 1.37
C LEU A 418 -6.65 -19.77 0.12
N VAL A 419 -7.41 -19.74 -0.96
CA VAL A 419 -7.08 -20.46 -2.21
C VAL A 419 -6.92 -19.43 -3.32
N ALA A 420 -5.70 -18.99 -3.57
CA ALA A 420 -5.36 -18.40 -4.87
C ALA A 420 -4.95 -19.57 -5.79
N PRO A 421 -5.39 -19.60 -7.06
CA PRO A 421 -4.90 -20.59 -8.01
C PRO A 421 -3.44 -20.22 -8.35
N ALA A 422 -2.49 -20.74 -7.57
CA ALA A 422 -1.10 -20.71 -7.95
C ALA A 422 -0.86 -21.93 -8.87
N PRO A 423 -0.31 -21.75 -10.08
CA PRO A 423 0.18 -22.89 -10.85
C PRO A 423 1.32 -23.52 -10.06
N ILE A 424 1.09 -24.74 -9.56
CA ILE A 424 2.18 -25.56 -9.00
C ILE A 424 3.09 -25.89 -10.18
N PRO A 425 4.36 -25.45 -10.20
CA PRO A 425 5.28 -25.91 -11.23
C PRO A 425 5.46 -27.43 -11.07
N LYS A 426 5.11 -28.18 -12.12
CA LYS A 426 5.42 -29.60 -12.22
C LYS A 426 6.92 -29.86 -12.22
#